data_1f41901c1cc81e2004ec77cc9bcc75b7
#
_entry.id   1f41901c1cc81e2004ec77cc9bcc75b7
#
_cell.length_a   1.000
_cell.length_b   1.000
_cell.length_c   1.000
_cell.angle_alpha   90.00
_cell.angle_beta   90.00
_cell.angle_gamma   90.00
#
_symmetry.space_group_name_H-M   'P 1'
#
loop_
_entity.id
_entity.type
_entity.pdbx_description
1 polymer ?
#
loop_
_entity_poly.entity_id
_entity_poly.type
_entity_poly.pdbx_seq_one_letter_code
_entity_poly.pdbx_strand_id
1 'polypeptide(L)'
;MEHIVIGIEGLVGSGKTSICRELLNRIPDSILFQGGNLYRGIVYAVMQRQKEKIEDVAVLQKSFSHIDIKKVMDILKVQLKIENRETVIYMDGQKIDEEELQSKENSMLVSVAGGAADNTHLFEFARTLINEMKKQYNLI
;
A
#
# COMPACT_ATOMS: atom_id res chain seq x y z
N MET A 1 4.38 18.97 -18.51
CA MET A 1 5.45 18.86 -17.50
C MET A 1 5.40 17.49 -16.86
N GLU A 2 6.52 16.78 -16.86
CA GLU A 2 6.57 15.48 -16.20
C GLU A 2 6.55 15.63 -14.68
N HIS A 3 5.77 14.80 -14.02
CA HIS A 3 5.79 14.71 -12.57
C HIS A 3 6.90 13.77 -12.11
N ILE A 4 7.46 14.05 -10.95
CA ILE A 4 8.57 13.29 -10.37
C ILE A 4 8.09 12.37 -9.25
N VAL A 5 8.91 11.37 -8.96
CA VAL A 5 8.71 10.47 -7.80
C VAL A 5 9.98 10.55 -6.95
N ILE A 6 9.83 10.90 -5.68
CA ILE A 6 10.93 10.93 -4.73
C ILE A 6 10.70 9.85 -3.69
N GLY A 7 11.55 8.83 -3.71
CA GLY A 7 11.52 7.76 -2.71
C GLY A 7 12.24 8.17 -1.44
N ILE A 8 11.59 7.99 -0.30
CA ILE A 8 12.17 8.28 1.02
C ILE A 8 12.23 6.98 1.81
N GLU A 9 13.44 6.58 2.16
CA GLU A 9 13.70 5.40 2.97
C GLU A 9 14.41 5.78 4.26
N GLY A 10 14.20 4.99 5.31
CA GLY A 10 14.85 5.19 6.58
C GLY A 10 14.25 4.32 7.67
N LEU A 11 15.02 4.10 8.72
CA LEU A 11 14.57 3.35 9.89
C LEU A 11 13.51 4.14 10.66
N VAL A 12 12.71 3.42 11.44
CA VAL A 12 11.73 4.04 12.36
C VAL A 12 12.47 5.02 13.28
N GLY A 13 11.95 6.25 13.38
CA GLY A 13 12.55 7.29 14.19
C GLY A 13 13.69 8.07 13.53
N SER A 14 13.97 7.86 12.25
CA SER A 14 15.04 8.56 11.51
C SER A 14 14.66 9.98 11.04
N GLY A 15 13.41 10.44 11.30
CA GLY A 15 12.93 11.73 10.85
C GLY A 15 12.30 11.71 9.46
N LYS A 16 12.01 10.55 8.92
CA LYS A 16 11.46 10.35 7.58
C LYS A 16 10.16 11.12 7.35
N THR A 17 9.23 11.09 8.30
CA THR A 17 7.96 11.80 8.22
C THR A 17 8.15 13.32 8.14
N SER A 18 9.08 13.87 8.93
CA SER A 18 9.37 15.30 8.92
C SER A 18 9.93 15.76 7.59
N ILE A 19 10.82 14.97 6.99
CA ILE A 19 11.40 15.25 5.67
C ILE A 19 10.31 15.21 4.60
N CYS A 20 9.43 14.21 4.63
CA CYS A 20 8.33 14.11 3.67
C CYS A 20 7.41 15.32 3.73
N ARG A 21 7.05 15.78 4.92
CA ARG A 21 6.18 16.96 5.08
C ARG A 21 6.87 18.23 4.59
N GLU A 22 8.15 18.40 4.83
CA GLU A 22 8.91 19.53 4.33
C GLU A 22 8.96 19.55 2.80
N LEU A 23 9.15 18.39 2.18
CA LEU A 23 9.13 18.27 0.72
C LEU A 23 7.75 18.59 0.14
N LEU A 24 6.67 18.15 0.80
CA LEU A 24 5.30 18.50 0.41
C LEU A 24 5.10 20.02 0.36
N ASN A 25 5.65 20.73 1.34
CA ASN A 25 5.52 22.18 1.41
C ASN A 25 6.33 22.91 0.34
N ARG A 26 7.40 22.30 -0.16
CA ARG A 26 8.32 22.93 -1.11
C ARG A 26 8.05 22.57 -2.56
N ILE A 27 7.46 21.39 -2.82
CA ILE A 27 7.23 20.89 -4.18
C ILE A 27 5.76 21.11 -4.54
N PRO A 28 5.47 21.95 -5.55
CA PRO A 28 4.08 22.20 -5.97
C PRO A 28 3.47 20.92 -6.57
N ASP A 29 2.14 20.84 -6.48
CA ASP A 29 1.36 19.71 -6.99
C ASP A 29 1.87 18.35 -6.51
N SER A 30 2.30 18.28 -5.26
CA SER A 30 2.82 17.06 -4.66
C SER A 30 1.84 16.48 -3.66
N ILE A 31 1.86 15.15 -3.56
CA ILE A 31 1.12 14.39 -2.54
C ILE A 31 2.07 13.41 -1.86
N LEU A 32 1.75 13.07 -0.62
CA LEU A 32 2.45 12.02 0.10
C LEU A 32 1.85 10.67 -0.27
N PHE A 33 2.64 9.85 -0.94
CA PHE A 33 2.25 8.49 -1.30
C PHE A 33 2.68 7.52 -0.20
N GLN A 34 1.72 7.02 0.55
CA GLN A 34 1.96 6.11 1.67
C GLN A 34 2.17 4.68 1.16
N GLY A 35 3.39 4.39 0.65
CA GLY A 35 3.71 3.10 0.07
C GLY A 35 3.52 1.93 1.02
N GLY A 36 3.94 2.08 2.27
CA GLY A 36 3.73 1.06 3.30
C GLY A 36 2.24 0.78 3.54
N ASN A 37 1.42 1.81 3.57
CA ASN A 37 -0.03 1.64 3.75
C ASN A 37 -0.68 1.02 2.51
N LEU A 38 -0.16 1.25 1.32
CA LEU A 38 -0.63 0.57 0.11
C LEU A 38 -0.48 -0.95 0.25
N TYR A 39 0.72 -1.43 0.59
CA TYR A 39 0.95 -2.86 0.79
C TYR A 39 0.10 -3.42 1.93
N ARG A 40 0.01 -2.71 3.03
CA ARG A 40 -0.84 -3.11 4.16
C ARG A 40 -2.31 -3.21 3.75
N GLY A 41 -2.78 -2.28 2.93
CA GLY A 41 -4.15 -2.30 2.43
C GLY A 41 -4.43 -3.47 1.50
N ILE A 42 -3.51 -3.80 0.62
CA ILE A 42 -3.64 -4.95 -0.28
C ILE A 42 -3.71 -6.25 0.54
N VAL A 43 -2.81 -6.43 1.50
CA VAL A 43 -2.80 -7.62 2.35
C VAL A 43 -4.09 -7.71 3.17
N TYR A 44 -4.53 -6.60 3.75
CA TYR A 44 -5.79 -6.52 4.49
C TYR A 44 -6.98 -6.97 3.62
N ALA A 45 -7.07 -6.45 2.40
CA ALA A 45 -8.15 -6.80 1.46
C ALA A 45 -8.14 -8.29 1.12
N VAL A 46 -6.97 -8.85 0.83
CA VAL A 46 -6.81 -10.27 0.53
C VAL A 46 -7.27 -11.13 1.71
N MET A 47 -6.87 -10.77 2.92
CA MET A 47 -7.26 -11.51 4.13
C MET A 47 -8.75 -11.42 4.42
N GLN A 48 -9.35 -10.26 4.22
CA GLN A 48 -10.81 -10.09 4.34
C GLN A 48 -11.56 -10.98 3.36
N ARG A 49 -11.06 -11.12 2.15
CA ARG A 49 -11.69 -11.97 1.13
C ARG A 49 -11.59 -13.46 1.48
N GLN A 50 -10.48 -13.89 2.03
CA GLN A 50 -10.26 -15.30 2.35
C GLN A 50 -11.01 -15.78 3.59
N LYS A 51 -11.28 -14.88 4.54
CA LYS A 51 -12.00 -15.17 5.81
C LYS A 51 -11.45 -16.30 6.65
N GLU A 52 -10.29 -16.82 6.32
CA GLU A 52 -9.65 -17.92 7.04
C GLU A 52 -8.43 -17.41 7.82
N LYS A 53 -8.27 -17.90 9.05
CA LYS A 53 -7.03 -17.70 9.78
C LYS A 53 -6.01 -18.71 9.27
N ILE A 54 -5.07 -18.24 8.49
CA ILE A 54 -3.95 -19.05 8.04
C ILE A 54 -2.84 -18.84 9.06
N GLU A 55 -2.62 -19.85 9.92
CA GLU A 55 -1.58 -19.79 10.95
C GLU A 55 -0.23 -20.25 10.43
N ASP A 56 -0.22 -21.13 9.43
CA ASP A 56 1.01 -21.65 8.84
C ASP A 56 1.59 -20.65 7.84
N VAL A 57 2.79 -20.15 8.13
CA VAL A 57 3.51 -19.16 7.31
C VAL A 57 3.75 -19.68 5.88
N ALA A 58 4.11 -20.95 5.71
CA ALA A 58 4.36 -21.51 4.39
C ALA A 58 3.09 -21.57 3.54
N VAL A 59 1.96 -21.92 4.15
CA VAL A 59 0.65 -21.92 3.49
C VAL A 59 0.25 -20.50 3.11
N LEU A 60 0.47 -19.54 3.98
CA LEU A 60 0.15 -18.13 3.72
C LEU A 60 0.98 -17.56 2.56
N GLN A 61 2.29 -17.81 2.54
CA GLN A 61 3.16 -17.39 1.44
C GLN A 61 2.71 -17.98 0.11
N LYS A 62 2.39 -19.27 0.09
CA LYS A 62 1.91 -19.97 -1.10
C LYS A 62 0.58 -19.39 -1.57
N SER A 63 -0.31 -19.05 -0.65
CA SER A 63 -1.59 -18.42 -0.93
C SER A 63 -1.39 -17.08 -1.68
N PHE A 64 -0.49 -16.22 -1.20
CA PHE A 64 -0.19 -14.95 -1.87
C PHE A 64 0.40 -15.13 -3.27
N SER A 65 1.19 -16.18 -3.49
CA SER A 65 1.77 -16.47 -4.80
C SER A 65 0.74 -16.83 -5.87
N HIS A 66 -0.42 -17.34 -5.46
CA HIS A 66 -1.48 -17.81 -6.37
C HIS A 66 -2.71 -16.89 -6.44
N ILE A 67 -2.77 -15.83 -5.67
CA ILE A 67 -3.90 -14.91 -5.65
C ILE A 67 -3.82 -13.93 -6.81
N ASP A 68 -4.91 -13.79 -7.54
CA ASP A 68 -5.11 -12.70 -8.48
C ASP A 68 -5.47 -11.44 -7.70
N ILE A 69 -4.46 -10.65 -7.37
CA ILE A 69 -4.58 -9.46 -6.54
C ILE A 69 -5.51 -8.44 -7.19
N LYS A 70 -5.39 -8.23 -8.50
CA LYS A 70 -6.25 -7.29 -9.22
C LYS A 70 -7.72 -7.67 -9.10
N LYS A 71 -8.02 -8.95 -9.25
CA LYS A 71 -9.40 -9.44 -9.13
C LYS A 71 -9.97 -9.24 -7.72
N VAL A 72 -9.17 -9.50 -6.69
CA VAL A 72 -9.56 -9.25 -5.30
C VAL A 72 -9.82 -7.76 -5.07
N MET A 73 -8.94 -6.91 -5.56
CA MET A 73 -9.09 -5.46 -5.42
C MET A 73 -10.35 -4.95 -6.11
N ASP A 74 -10.68 -5.48 -7.28
CA ASP A 74 -11.90 -5.12 -8.01
C ASP A 74 -13.17 -5.57 -7.28
N ILE A 75 -13.18 -6.80 -6.74
CA ILE A 75 -14.33 -7.34 -5.99
C ILE A 75 -14.59 -6.53 -4.73
N LEU A 76 -13.55 -6.18 -3.99
CA LEU A 76 -13.65 -5.42 -2.75
C LEU A 76 -13.69 -3.91 -2.96
N LYS A 77 -13.66 -3.47 -4.22
CA LYS A 77 -13.66 -2.04 -4.58
C LYS A 77 -12.63 -1.25 -3.81
N VAL A 78 -11.39 -1.77 -3.80
CA VAL A 78 -10.27 -1.09 -3.16
C VAL A 78 -9.85 0.10 -4.02
N GLN A 79 -9.80 1.28 -3.42
CA GLN A 79 -9.46 2.51 -4.11
C GLN A 79 -8.46 3.31 -3.29
N LEU A 80 -7.52 3.95 -3.98
CA LEU A 80 -6.71 5.01 -3.41
C LEU A 80 -7.41 6.34 -3.64
N LYS A 81 -7.59 7.10 -2.58
CA LYS A 81 -8.08 8.47 -2.62
C LYS A 81 -7.05 9.39 -2.00
N ILE A 82 -7.21 10.69 -2.23
CA ILE A 82 -6.30 11.69 -1.68
C ILE A 82 -7.09 12.56 -0.69
N GLU A 83 -6.61 12.59 0.54
CA GLU A 83 -7.17 13.43 1.61
C GLU A 83 -6.03 14.18 2.28
N ASN A 84 -6.15 15.48 2.43
CA ASN A 84 -5.12 16.33 3.03
C ASN A 84 -3.73 16.13 2.40
N ARG A 85 -3.67 15.97 1.08
CA ARG A 85 -2.46 15.74 0.31
C ARG A 85 -1.75 14.43 0.64
N GLU A 86 -2.47 13.45 1.16
CA GLU A 86 -1.96 12.10 1.44
C GLU A 86 -2.85 11.06 0.79
N THR A 87 -2.25 9.94 0.36
CA THR A 87 -3.04 8.80 -0.13
C THR A 87 -3.70 8.08 1.04
N VAL A 88 -4.96 7.74 0.87
CA VAL A 88 -5.73 6.93 1.82
C VAL A 88 -6.40 5.79 1.08
N ILE A 89 -6.70 4.70 1.78
CA ILE A 89 -7.25 3.48 1.18
C ILE A 89 -8.69 3.32 1.60
N TYR A 90 -9.55 3.10 0.60
CA TYR A 90 -10.96 2.78 0.79
C TYR A 90 -11.26 1.36 0.29
N MET A 91 -12.13 0.67 0.99
CA MET A 91 -12.64 -0.65 0.61
C MET A 91 -14.15 -0.65 0.79
N ASP A 92 -14.88 -1.02 -0.27
CA ASP A 92 -16.36 -0.99 -0.29
C ASP A 92 -16.95 0.38 0.11
N GLY A 93 -16.29 1.45 -0.32
CA GLY A 93 -16.74 2.81 -0.03
C GLY A 93 -16.41 3.34 1.37
N GLN A 94 -15.71 2.56 2.18
CA GLN A 94 -15.32 2.94 3.53
C GLN A 94 -13.81 3.04 3.66
N LYS A 95 -13.33 4.10 4.31
CA LYS A 95 -11.91 4.26 4.60
C LYS A 95 -11.46 3.17 5.59
N ILE A 96 -10.37 2.49 5.25
CA ILE A 96 -9.76 1.53 6.16
C ILE A 96 -9.05 2.29 7.27
N ASP A 97 -9.35 1.93 8.52
CA ASP A 97 -8.73 2.55 9.69
C ASP A 97 -7.22 2.30 9.70
N GLU A 98 -6.45 3.36 9.89
CA GLU A 98 -4.99 3.27 9.96
C GLU A 98 -4.51 2.35 11.10
N GLU A 99 -5.22 2.31 12.23
CA GLU A 99 -4.91 1.38 13.32
C GLU A 99 -5.02 -0.07 12.87
N GLU A 100 -6.01 -0.41 12.06
CA GLU A 100 -6.14 -1.75 11.49
C GLU A 100 -5.04 -2.06 10.50
N LEU A 101 -4.69 -1.12 9.63
CA LEU A 101 -3.60 -1.29 8.66
C LEU A 101 -2.26 -1.52 9.35
N GLN A 102 -2.01 -0.85 10.46
CA GLN A 102 -0.76 -0.90 11.20
C GLN A 102 -0.78 -1.86 12.38
N SER A 103 -1.83 -2.66 12.52
CA SER A 103 -1.91 -3.68 13.57
C SER A 103 -0.72 -4.65 13.49
N LYS A 104 -0.35 -5.26 14.61
CA LYS A 104 0.70 -6.27 14.62
C LYS A 104 0.39 -7.44 13.72
N GLU A 105 -0.87 -7.88 13.71
CA GLU A 105 -1.33 -8.96 12.86
C GLU A 105 -1.14 -8.62 11.38
N ASN A 106 -1.62 -7.46 10.95
CA ASN A 106 -1.50 -7.06 9.55
C ASN A 106 -0.04 -6.81 9.16
N SER A 107 0.76 -6.22 10.03
CA SER A 107 2.19 -5.98 9.79
C SER A 107 2.96 -7.29 9.60
N MET A 108 2.63 -8.32 10.38
CA MET A 108 3.21 -9.65 10.22
C MET A 108 2.81 -10.27 8.87
N LEU A 109 1.54 -10.12 8.47
CA LEU A 109 1.06 -10.62 7.19
C LEU A 109 1.73 -9.92 6.00
N VAL A 110 1.98 -8.62 6.10
CA VAL A 110 2.72 -7.87 5.07
C VAL A 110 4.14 -8.42 4.93
N SER A 111 4.80 -8.70 6.05
CA SER A 111 6.15 -9.29 6.05
C SER A 111 6.16 -10.65 5.34
N VAL A 112 5.17 -11.48 5.63
CA VAL A 112 5.02 -12.80 5.02
C VAL A 112 4.74 -12.67 3.52
N ALA A 113 3.85 -11.77 3.12
CA ALA A 113 3.53 -11.53 1.71
C ALA A 113 4.74 -11.02 0.93
N GLY A 114 5.54 -10.13 1.53
CA GLY A 114 6.78 -9.65 0.93
C GLY A 114 7.85 -10.72 0.77
N GLY A 115 7.81 -11.76 1.61
CA GLY A 115 8.70 -12.92 1.51
C GLY A 115 8.17 -14.06 0.64
N ALA A 116 7.00 -13.90 0.00
CA ALA A 116 6.45 -14.91 -0.89
C ALA A 116 7.38 -15.16 -2.09
N ALA A 117 7.47 -16.42 -2.50
CA ALA A 117 8.38 -16.82 -3.57
C ALA A 117 8.10 -16.11 -4.90
N ASP A 118 6.83 -15.77 -5.15
CA ASP A 118 6.43 -15.03 -6.34
C ASP A 118 5.45 -13.92 -5.93
N ASN A 119 5.99 -12.76 -5.61
CA ASN A 119 5.21 -11.57 -5.28
C ASN A 119 5.20 -10.54 -6.42
N THR A 120 5.55 -10.96 -7.63
CA THR A 120 5.63 -10.09 -8.82
C THR A 120 4.30 -9.36 -9.06
N HIS A 121 3.17 -10.04 -8.91
CA HIS A 121 1.85 -9.44 -9.10
C HIS A 121 1.56 -8.30 -8.12
N LEU A 122 2.02 -8.45 -6.89
CA LEU A 122 1.89 -7.40 -5.87
C LEU A 122 2.67 -6.14 -6.26
N PHE A 123 3.91 -6.31 -6.70
CA PHE A 123 4.74 -5.18 -7.12
C PHE A 123 4.24 -4.55 -8.43
N GLU A 124 3.79 -5.33 -9.38
CA GLU A 124 3.20 -4.82 -10.62
C GLU A 124 1.94 -4.00 -10.36
N PHE A 125 1.09 -4.46 -9.46
CA PHE A 125 -0.11 -3.73 -9.07
C PHE A 125 0.25 -2.39 -8.43
N ALA A 126 1.20 -2.37 -7.50
CA ALA A 126 1.67 -1.15 -6.86
C ALA A 126 2.27 -0.17 -7.90
N ARG A 127 3.05 -0.67 -8.83
CA ARG A 127 3.64 0.13 -9.91
C ARG A 127 2.56 0.76 -10.78
N THR A 128 1.50 0.04 -11.10
CA THR A 128 0.38 0.54 -11.88
C THR A 128 -0.28 1.73 -11.16
N LEU A 129 -0.52 1.62 -9.87
CA LEU A 129 -1.11 2.72 -9.08
C LEU A 129 -0.19 3.94 -9.03
N ILE A 130 1.10 3.73 -8.84
CA ILE A 130 2.09 4.82 -8.85
C ILE A 130 2.10 5.53 -10.20
N ASN A 131 2.08 4.79 -11.30
CA ASN A 131 2.07 5.37 -12.65
C ASN A 131 0.78 6.17 -12.91
N GLU A 132 -0.36 5.72 -12.42
CA GLU A 132 -1.62 6.46 -12.54
C GLU A 132 -1.57 7.77 -11.74
N MET A 133 -1.11 7.73 -10.51
CA MET A 133 -1.00 8.91 -9.66
C MET A 133 0.02 9.92 -10.19
N LYS A 134 1.12 9.44 -10.77
CA LYS A 134 2.18 10.25 -11.35
C LYS A 134 1.69 11.11 -12.53
N LYS A 135 0.61 10.75 -13.17
CA LYS A 135 0.04 11.55 -14.26
C LYS A 135 -0.46 12.91 -13.79
N GLN A 136 -0.84 13.04 -12.53
CA GLN A 136 -1.47 14.24 -11.98
C GLN A 136 -0.63 14.93 -10.91
N TYR A 137 0.24 14.20 -10.21
CA TYR A 137 0.94 14.70 -9.03
C TYR A 137 2.40 14.30 -9.00
N ASN A 138 3.22 15.15 -8.38
CA ASN A 138 4.53 14.74 -7.89
C ASN A 138 4.32 13.86 -6.66
N LEU A 139 5.01 12.73 -6.58
CA LEU A 139 4.86 11.76 -5.49
C LEU A 139 6.07 11.80 -4.55
N ILE A 140 5.80 11.85 -3.27
CA ILE A 140 6.82 11.82 -2.22
C ILE A 140 6.62 10.61 -1.35
#